data_f674b0068e3eda2e64f102924f02bbfc
#
_entry.id   f674b0068e3eda2e64f102924f02bbfc
#
_cell.length_a   1.000
_cell.length_b   1.000
_cell.length_c   1.000
_cell.angle_alpha   90.00
_cell.angle_beta   90.00
_cell.angle_gamma   90.00
#
_symmetry.space_group_name_H-M   'P 1'
#
loop_
_entity.id
_entity.type
_entity.pdbx_description
1 polymer ?
#
loop_
_entity_poly.entity_id
_entity_poly.type
_entity_poly.pdbx_seq_one_letter_code
_entity_poly.pdbx_strand_id
1 'polypeptide(L)'
;MKIIKNVLTKETLDKTRLHLQKNIGAYKWSSSEILWNPGLRIGTTGSTLVQETPQWLRDILIPELNKVLPEYEDININYHLWQRGSGISAHSDNDYIFGATLYLNEEWHVNFGGLFVWQPKDEDTMRAIIPEENMLVINDNSETHMVTPVSMEATQYRVTLQIWGKHDPADVRTCLLY
;
A
#
# COMPACT_ATOMS: atom_id res chain seq x y z
N MET A 1 5.03 0.67 -13.59
CA MET A 1 5.35 1.05 -12.18
C MET A 1 5.98 2.45 -12.13
N LYS A 2 5.50 3.36 -11.29
CA LYS A 2 5.98 4.73 -11.14
C LYS A 2 6.44 4.96 -9.69
N ILE A 3 7.61 5.55 -9.49
CA ILE A 3 8.19 5.77 -8.15
C ILE A 3 8.42 7.27 -7.97
N ILE A 4 7.88 7.84 -6.91
CA ILE A 4 7.93 9.28 -6.61
C ILE A 4 8.39 9.46 -5.17
N LYS A 5 9.40 10.30 -4.95
CA LYS A 5 9.91 10.63 -3.62
C LYS A 5 9.36 11.96 -3.14
N ASN A 6 9.30 12.13 -1.81
CA ASN A 6 8.85 13.36 -1.15
C ASN A 6 7.45 13.81 -1.59
N VAL A 7 6.49 12.86 -1.59
CA VAL A 7 5.14 13.09 -2.11
C VAL A 7 4.32 13.99 -1.20
N LEU A 8 4.42 13.81 0.11
CA LEU A 8 3.73 14.62 1.10
C LEU A 8 4.62 15.77 1.59
N THR A 9 3.99 16.87 1.92
CA THR A 9 4.67 17.91 2.71
C THR A 9 5.08 17.35 4.06
N LYS A 10 6.13 17.94 4.67
CA LYS A 10 6.58 17.53 6.01
C LYS A 10 5.45 17.60 7.04
N GLU A 11 4.61 18.62 6.98
CA GLU A 11 3.49 18.81 7.90
C GLU A 11 2.48 17.64 7.78
N THR A 12 2.09 17.27 6.57
CA THR A 12 1.13 16.18 6.32
C THR A 12 1.73 14.83 6.71
N LEU A 13 3.00 14.59 6.40
CA LEU A 13 3.70 13.39 6.81
C LEU A 13 3.75 13.24 8.33
N ASP A 14 4.14 14.31 9.04
CA ASP A 14 4.22 14.34 10.52
C ASP A 14 2.84 14.08 11.15
N LYS A 15 1.76 14.68 10.62
CA LYS A 15 0.39 14.43 11.09
C LYS A 15 -0.04 12.98 10.86
N THR A 16 0.31 12.41 9.71
CA THR A 16 0.02 11.02 9.35
C THR A 16 0.70 10.06 10.32
N ARG A 17 1.96 10.28 10.60
CA ARG A 17 2.75 9.46 11.53
C ARG A 17 2.31 9.61 12.99
N LEU A 18 2.03 10.83 13.42
CA LEU A 18 1.52 11.09 14.78
C LEU A 18 0.18 10.39 15.01
N HIS A 19 -0.71 10.40 14.01
CA HIS A 19 -1.97 9.66 14.09
C HIS A 19 -1.71 8.17 14.25
N LEU A 20 -0.83 7.59 13.44
CA LEU A 20 -0.45 6.18 13.56
C LEU A 20 0.11 5.86 14.95
N GLN A 21 1.09 6.63 15.44
CA GLN A 21 1.72 6.41 16.74
C GLN A 21 0.71 6.40 17.89
N LYS A 22 -0.28 7.30 17.86
CA LYS A 22 -1.34 7.38 18.88
C LYS A 22 -2.33 6.22 18.80
N ASN A 23 -2.46 5.55 17.66
CA ASN A 23 -3.46 4.53 17.41
C ASN A 23 -2.88 3.13 17.24
N ILE A 24 -1.56 2.96 17.22
CA ILE A 24 -0.90 1.67 16.98
C ILE A 24 -1.30 0.60 17.99
N GLY A 25 -1.59 0.99 19.23
CA GLY A 25 -2.10 0.09 20.28
C GLY A 25 -3.62 0.05 20.41
N ALA A 26 -4.35 0.74 19.53
CA ALA A 26 -5.81 0.79 19.62
C ALA A 26 -6.45 -0.48 19.06
N TYR A 27 -7.58 -0.91 19.67
CA TYR A 27 -8.35 -2.11 19.27
C TYR A 27 -9.07 -2.01 17.90
N LYS A 28 -8.71 -1.02 17.08
CA LYS A 28 -9.34 -0.77 15.77
C LYS A 28 -8.66 -1.45 14.59
N TRP A 29 -7.55 -2.13 14.84
CA TRP A 29 -6.84 -2.84 13.79
C TRP A 29 -7.55 -4.15 13.45
N SER A 30 -7.74 -4.40 12.16
CA SER A 30 -8.24 -5.66 11.64
C SER A 30 -7.09 -6.47 11.02
N SER A 31 -7.16 -7.79 11.08
CA SER A 31 -6.22 -8.63 10.33
C SER A 31 -6.52 -8.54 8.84
N SER A 32 -5.49 -8.49 8.01
CA SER A 32 -5.62 -8.57 6.54
C SER A 32 -6.35 -9.83 6.06
N GLU A 33 -6.27 -10.91 6.83
CA GLU A 33 -6.98 -12.16 6.53
C GLU A 33 -8.50 -11.98 6.42
N ILE A 34 -9.05 -10.97 7.10
CA ILE A 34 -10.49 -10.65 7.07
C ILE A 34 -10.83 -9.78 5.87
N LEU A 35 -9.91 -8.91 5.44
CA LEU A 35 -10.15 -7.86 4.45
C LEU A 35 -9.74 -8.26 3.04
N TRP A 36 -8.82 -9.21 2.89
CA TRP A 36 -8.34 -9.64 1.58
C TRP A 36 -9.19 -10.78 1.02
N ASN A 37 -9.31 -10.82 -0.29
CA ASN A 37 -10.02 -11.89 -0.96
C ASN A 37 -9.32 -13.26 -0.73
N PRO A 38 -10.03 -14.39 -0.89
CA PRO A 38 -9.47 -15.71 -0.63
C PRO A 38 -8.19 -16.05 -1.42
N GLY A 39 -8.07 -15.54 -2.66
CA GLY A 39 -6.88 -15.78 -3.50
C GLY A 39 -5.63 -15.10 -2.93
N LEU A 40 -5.75 -13.85 -2.47
CA LEU A 40 -4.65 -13.13 -1.83
C LEU A 40 -4.26 -13.74 -0.49
N ARG A 41 -5.22 -14.28 0.27
CA ARG A 41 -4.93 -14.95 1.55
C ARG A 41 -4.06 -16.18 1.41
N ILE A 42 -4.23 -16.97 0.34
CA ILE A 42 -3.39 -18.15 0.06
C ILE A 42 -1.92 -17.76 -0.13
N GLY A 43 -1.69 -16.61 -0.76
CA GLY A 43 -0.34 -16.09 -1.02
C GLY A 43 0.27 -15.26 0.10
N THR A 44 -0.46 -15.02 1.20
CA THR A 44 0.00 -14.17 2.30
C THR A 44 0.75 -15.00 3.33
N THR A 45 1.87 -14.47 3.82
CA THR A 45 2.60 -15.01 4.97
C THR A 45 2.52 -14.05 6.15
N GLY A 46 2.48 -14.60 7.36
CA GLY A 46 2.41 -13.82 8.60
C GLY A 46 1.10 -13.02 8.72
N SER A 47 1.12 -11.95 9.48
CA SER A 47 -0.04 -11.11 9.75
C SER A 47 0.23 -9.64 9.40
N THR A 48 -0.68 -9.04 8.67
CA THR A 48 -0.69 -7.60 8.38
C THR A 48 -1.93 -7.00 9.02
N LEU A 49 -1.73 -6.01 9.87
CA LEU A 49 -2.82 -5.27 10.49
C LEU A 49 -3.22 -4.12 9.59
N VAL A 50 -4.52 -3.89 9.47
CA VAL A 50 -5.09 -2.87 8.60
C VAL A 50 -6.00 -1.95 9.39
N GLN A 51 -5.88 -0.66 9.16
CA GLN A 51 -6.78 0.35 9.73
C GLN A 51 -7.11 1.40 8.66
N GLU A 52 -8.39 1.68 8.51
CA GLU A 52 -8.85 2.77 7.66
C GLU A 52 -8.37 4.12 8.17
N THR A 53 -7.95 5.01 7.27
CA THR A 53 -7.60 6.39 7.64
C THR A 53 -8.85 7.18 7.98
N PRO A 54 -8.86 7.96 9.09
CA PRO A 54 -10.01 8.78 9.44
C PRO A 54 -10.23 9.92 8.43
N GLN A 55 -11.48 10.37 8.30
CA GLN A 55 -11.86 11.36 7.29
C GLN A 55 -11.00 12.63 7.34
N TRP A 56 -10.77 13.20 8.52
CA TRP A 56 -9.94 14.42 8.66
C TRP A 56 -8.52 14.25 8.10
N LEU A 57 -7.95 13.03 8.17
CA LEU A 57 -6.63 12.75 7.62
C LEU A 57 -6.70 12.57 6.11
N ARG A 58 -7.76 11.93 5.60
CA ARG A 58 -8.04 11.86 4.16
C ARG A 58 -8.16 13.25 3.55
N ASP A 59 -8.84 14.17 4.23
CA ASP A 59 -9.04 15.55 3.78
C ASP A 59 -7.72 16.32 3.55
N ILE A 60 -6.66 15.97 4.27
CA ILE A 60 -5.33 16.58 4.06
C ILE A 60 -4.42 15.76 3.14
N LEU A 61 -4.59 14.43 3.08
CA LEU A 61 -3.79 13.55 2.21
C LEU A 61 -4.20 13.67 0.74
N ILE A 62 -5.51 13.64 0.45
CA ILE A 62 -6.04 13.57 -0.92
C ILE A 62 -5.56 14.76 -1.78
N PRO A 63 -5.58 16.03 -1.33
CA PRO A 63 -5.09 17.13 -2.13
C PRO A 63 -3.61 17.04 -2.53
N GLU A 64 -2.78 16.41 -1.70
CA GLU A 64 -1.37 16.21 -2.03
C GLU A 64 -1.17 15.01 -2.96
N LEU A 65 -1.86 13.91 -2.70
CA LEU A 65 -1.82 12.68 -3.50
C LEU A 65 -2.36 12.91 -4.91
N ASN A 66 -3.41 13.71 -5.09
CA ASN A 66 -3.99 14.01 -6.40
C ASN A 66 -3.03 14.73 -7.36
N LYS A 67 -1.95 15.29 -6.86
CA LYS A 67 -0.91 15.90 -7.74
C LYS A 67 -0.13 14.85 -8.54
N VAL A 68 -0.18 13.59 -8.11
CA VAL A 68 0.69 12.52 -8.63
C VAL A 68 -0.05 11.22 -8.98
N LEU A 69 -1.22 10.98 -8.40
CA LEU A 69 -2.05 9.81 -8.68
C LEU A 69 -2.74 9.92 -10.05
N PRO A 70 -3.03 8.80 -10.72
CA PRO A 70 -3.96 8.77 -11.85
C PRO A 70 -5.35 9.25 -11.43
N GLU A 71 -6.18 9.63 -12.40
CA GLU A 71 -7.59 9.97 -12.18
C GLU A 71 -8.36 8.74 -11.62
N TYR A 72 -9.31 8.98 -10.74
CA TYR A 72 -10.16 7.97 -10.12
C TYR A 72 -11.50 8.59 -9.71
N GLU A 73 -12.50 7.77 -9.49
CA GLU A 73 -13.84 8.19 -9.03
C GLU A 73 -14.03 7.95 -7.54
N ASP A 74 -13.49 6.85 -7.03
CA ASP A 74 -13.43 6.53 -5.60
C ASP A 74 -12.03 6.14 -5.17
N ILE A 75 -11.67 6.46 -3.93
CA ILE A 75 -10.34 6.17 -3.38
C ILE A 75 -10.44 5.56 -1.99
N ASN A 76 -9.73 4.46 -1.82
CA ASN A 76 -9.55 3.82 -0.52
C ASN A 76 -8.12 4.06 -0.02
N ILE A 77 -7.97 4.51 1.23
CA ILE A 77 -6.67 4.77 1.86
C ILE A 77 -6.67 4.10 3.23
N ASN A 78 -5.78 3.12 3.41
CA ASN A 78 -5.65 2.36 4.65
C ASN A 78 -4.21 2.32 5.14
N TYR A 79 -4.01 2.40 6.46
CA TYR A 79 -2.75 1.98 7.06
C TYR A 79 -2.60 0.47 6.97
N HIS A 80 -1.42 0.03 6.55
CA HIS A 80 -0.98 -1.35 6.66
C HIS A 80 0.25 -1.44 7.54
N LEU A 81 0.16 -2.22 8.59
CA LEU A 81 1.23 -2.50 9.54
C LEU A 81 1.66 -3.95 9.36
N TRP A 82 2.79 -4.13 8.71
CA TRP A 82 3.34 -5.43 8.38
C TRP A 82 4.23 -5.91 9.52
N GLN A 83 3.83 -7.01 10.13
CA GLN A 83 4.58 -7.64 11.21
C GLN A 83 5.76 -8.47 10.65
N ARG A 84 6.65 -8.90 11.55
CA ARG A 84 7.71 -9.84 11.19
C ARG A 84 7.11 -11.12 10.61
N GLY A 85 7.71 -11.62 9.56
CA GLY A 85 7.22 -12.77 8.80
C GLY A 85 6.09 -12.45 7.82
N SER A 86 5.48 -11.24 7.86
CA SER A 86 4.42 -10.91 6.91
C SER A 86 4.94 -10.47 5.55
N GLY A 87 4.28 -10.96 4.52
CA GLY A 87 4.53 -10.67 3.12
C GLY A 87 3.33 -11.09 2.29
N ILE A 88 3.36 -10.81 1.01
CA ILE A 88 2.32 -11.23 0.06
C ILE A 88 2.94 -11.71 -1.23
N SER A 89 2.49 -12.86 -1.74
CA SER A 89 2.95 -13.46 -2.98
C SER A 89 2.66 -12.60 -4.19
N ALA A 90 3.25 -12.97 -5.31
CA ALA A 90 3.05 -12.31 -6.59
C ALA A 90 1.58 -12.30 -6.99
N HIS A 91 1.06 -11.11 -7.27
CA HIS A 91 -0.32 -10.86 -7.68
C HIS A 91 -0.39 -9.59 -8.53
N SER A 92 -1.57 -9.28 -9.06
CA SER A 92 -1.86 -8.03 -9.75
C SER A 92 -3.17 -7.43 -9.22
N ASP A 93 -3.25 -6.11 -9.16
CA ASP A 93 -4.41 -5.36 -8.67
C ASP A 93 -5.40 -5.03 -9.81
N ASN A 94 -5.82 -6.05 -10.58
CA ASN A 94 -6.63 -5.87 -11.80
C ASN A 94 -8.03 -5.28 -11.54
N ASP A 95 -8.51 -5.34 -10.30
CA ASP A 95 -9.83 -4.81 -9.91
C ASP A 95 -9.81 -3.29 -9.63
N TYR A 96 -8.65 -2.66 -9.76
CA TYR A 96 -8.44 -1.25 -9.48
C TYR A 96 -7.87 -0.51 -10.70
N ILE A 97 -8.15 0.79 -10.81
CA ILE A 97 -7.50 1.67 -11.79
C ILE A 97 -5.99 1.71 -11.50
N PHE A 98 -5.64 1.81 -10.22
CA PHE A 98 -4.28 1.71 -9.73
C PHE A 98 -4.25 1.21 -8.29
N GLY A 99 -3.14 0.58 -7.92
CA GLY A 99 -2.71 0.36 -6.54
C GLY A 99 -1.49 1.23 -6.24
N ALA A 100 -1.43 1.83 -5.06
CA ALA A 100 -0.27 2.61 -4.67
C ALA A 100 0.12 2.39 -3.21
N THR A 101 1.42 2.43 -2.95
CA THR A 101 2.01 2.23 -1.61
C THR A 101 2.85 3.44 -1.24
N LEU A 102 2.45 4.15 -0.19
CA LEU A 102 3.24 5.24 0.42
C LEU A 102 3.92 4.72 1.69
N TYR A 103 5.24 4.85 1.75
CA TYR A 103 6.05 4.39 2.88
C TYR A 103 6.15 5.43 3.98
N LEU A 104 6.00 5.00 5.23
CA LEU A 104 5.99 5.88 6.41
C LEU A 104 7.15 5.62 7.39
N ASN A 105 7.98 4.61 7.16
CA ASN A 105 9.15 4.34 7.99
C ASN A 105 10.25 5.39 7.76
N GLU A 106 10.79 5.99 8.81
CA GLU A 106 11.91 6.95 8.72
C GLU A 106 13.18 6.29 8.18
N GLU A 107 13.45 5.09 8.68
CA GLU A 107 14.60 4.31 8.29
C GLU A 107 14.17 2.87 8.02
N TRP A 108 14.62 2.31 6.91
CA TRP A 108 14.38 0.91 6.58
C TRP A 108 15.64 0.30 5.98
N HIS A 109 16.15 -0.74 6.62
CA HIS A 109 17.36 -1.43 6.14
C HIS A 109 16.99 -2.59 5.21
N VAL A 110 17.81 -2.83 4.18
CA VAL A 110 17.57 -3.93 3.21
C VAL A 110 17.43 -5.30 3.89
N ASN A 111 18.16 -5.55 4.96
CA ASN A 111 18.09 -6.81 5.72
C ASN A 111 16.78 -6.99 6.48
N PHE A 112 15.97 -5.95 6.63
CA PHE A 112 14.63 -6.05 7.23
C PHE A 112 13.62 -6.70 6.30
N GLY A 113 13.97 -7.00 5.04
CA GLY A 113 13.03 -7.55 4.06
C GLY A 113 11.90 -6.57 3.76
N GLY A 114 10.67 -7.09 3.56
CA GLY A 114 9.53 -6.23 3.23
C GLY A 114 9.74 -5.41 1.95
N LEU A 115 10.60 -5.90 1.06
CA LEU A 115 10.90 -5.23 -0.21
C LEU A 115 9.67 -5.30 -1.12
N PHE A 116 9.40 -4.22 -1.81
CA PHE A 116 8.43 -4.23 -2.89
C PHE A 116 9.14 -4.71 -4.15
N VAL A 117 8.63 -5.80 -4.73
CA VAL A 117 9.21 -6.44 -5.92
C VAL A 117 8.16 -6.48 -7.01
N TRP A 118 8.52 -6.14 -8.24
CA TRP A 118 7.59 -6.22 -9.37
C TRP A 118 8.31 -6.70 -10.64
N GLN A 119 7.52 -7.23 -11.56
CA GLN A 119 7.97 -7.60 -12.91
C GLN A 119 7.40 -6.57 -13.89
N PRO A 120 8.24 -5.75 -14.54
CA PRO A 120 7.79 -4.91 -15.64
C PRO A 120 7.18 -5.76 -16.77
N LYS A 121 6.13 -5.27 -17.44
CA LYS A 121 5.38 -6.05 -18.46
C LYS A 121 6.25 -6.54 -19.62
N ASP A 122 7.28 -5.79 -19.97
CA ASP A 122 8.13 -6.06 -21.13
C ASP A 122 9.51 -6.63 -20.74
N GLU A 123 9.67 -7.11 -19.51
CA GLU A 123 10.93 -7.62 -19.00
C GLU A 123 10.76 -9.01 -18.37
N ASP A 124 11.76 -9.89 -18.59
CA ASP A 124 11.84 -11.21 -17.94
C ASP A 124 12.52 -11.13 -16.54
N THR A 125 12.87 -9.92 -16.10
CA THR A 125 13.54 -9.69 -14.82
C THR A 125 12.61 -9.02 -13.82
N MET A 126 12.81 -9.31 -12.54
CA MET A 126 12.12 -8.60 -11.47
C MET A 126 12.98 -7.43 -10.98
N ARG A 127 12.31 -6.36 -10.59
CA ARG A 127 12.91 -5.20 -9.94
C ARG A 127 12.46 -5.14 -8.49
N ALA A 128 13.29 -4.60 -7.61
CA ALA A 128 12.98 -4.43 -6.20
C ALA A 128 13.36 -3.04 -5.72
N ILE A 129 12.59 -2.52 -4.76
CA ILE A 129 12.93 -1.30 -4.02
C ILE A 129 12.94 -1.57 -2.53
N ILE A 130 13.82 -0.86 -1.85
CA ILE A 130 13.84 -0.76 -0.39
C ILE A 130 12.84 0.33 -0.01
N PRO A 131 11.94 0.11 0.96
CA PRO A 131 11.10 1.16 1.53
C PRO A 131 11.93 2.40 1.92
N GLU A 132 11.47 3.56 1.51
CA GLU A 132 12.07 4.85 1.87
C GLU A 132 10.96 5.80 2.33
N GLU A 133 11.19 6.57 3.39
CA GLU A 133 10.22 7.50 3.93
C GLU A 133 9.68 8.45 2.84
N ASN A 134 8.36 8.67 2.86
CA ASN A 134 7.67 9.58 1.95
C ASN A 134 7.86 9.24 0.46
N MET A 135 8.14 7.97 0.16
CA MET A 135 8.19 7.43 -1.19
C MET A 135 6.87 6.76 -1.53
N LEU A 136 6.29 7.13 -2.68
CA LEU A 136 5.09 6.54 -3.25
C LEU A 136 5.46 5.67 -4.44
N VAL A 137 4.97 4.45 -4.45
CA VAL A 137 5.03 3.52 -5.58
C VAL A 137 3.63 3.37 -6.14
N ILE A 138 3.44 3.63 -7.43
CA ILE A 138 2.15 3.54 -8.11
C ILE A 138 2.21 2.43 -9.15
N ASN A 139 1.28 1.48 -9.07
CA ASN A 139 1.04 0.46 -10.07
C ASN A 139 -0.25 0.80 -10.83
N ASP A 140 -0.11 1.53 -11.92
CA ASP A 140 -1.18 1.97 -12.83
C ASP A 140 -1.31 1.08 -14.08
N ASN A 141 -0.47 0.07 -14.20
CA ASN A 141 -0.41 -0.86 -15.33
C ASN A 141 -0.76 -2.30 -14.96
N SER A 142 -1.24 -2.56 -13.75
CA SER A 142 -1.49 -3.92 -13.22
C SER A 142 -0.28 -4.85 -13.37
N GLU A 143 0.93 -4.33 -13.16
CA GLU A 143 2.15 -5.14 -13.18
C GLU A 143 2.12 -6.13 -12.02
N THR A 144 2.55 -7.36 -12.29
CA THR A 144 2.70 -8.38 -11.24
C THR A 144 3.69 -7.91 -10.20
N HIS A 145 3.29 -7.93 -8.94
CA HIS A 145 4.13 -7.47 -7.84
C HIS A 145 3.91 -8.29 -6.56
N MET A 146 4.85 -8.18 -5.64
CA MET A 146 4.82 -8.85 -4.35
C MET A 146 5.51 -8.01 -3.27
N VAL A 147 5.28 -8.36 -2.02
CA VAL A 147 6.06 -7.86 -0.88
C VAL A 147 6.78 -9.05 -0.26
N THR A 148 8.12 -9.01 -0.23
CA THR A 148 8.89 -10.08 0.43
C THR A 148 8.58 -10.09 1.93
N PRO A 149 8.70 -11.24 2.62
CA PRO A 149 8.48 -11.27 4.06
C PRO A 149 9.35 -10.27 4.81
N VAL A 150 8.75 -9.60 5.79
CA VAL A 150 9.50 -8.79 6.77
C VAL A 150 10.36 -9.73 7.59
N SER A 151 11.66 -9.48 7.66
CA SER A 151 12.63 -10.30 8.39
C SER A 151 12.30 -10.37 9.88
N MET A 152 12.64 -11.49 10.51
CA MET A 152 12.61 -11.62 11.97
C MET A 152 13.60 -10.68 12.68
N GLU A 153 14.63 -10.19 11.95
CA GLU A 153 15.60 -9.22 12.44
C GLU A 153 15.13 -7.77 12.38
N ALA A 154 13.99 -7.50 11.72
CA ALA A 154 13.46 -6.14 11.65
C ALA A 154 13.17 -5.61 13.05
N THR A 155 13.65 -4.43 13.36
CA THR A 155 13.50 -3.80 14.68
C THR A 155 12.19 -3.02 14.81
N GLN A 156 11.47 -2.85 13.71
CA GLN A 156 10.22 -2.11 13.63
C GLN A 156 9.25 -2.79 12.65
N TYR A 157 7.97 -2.43 12.72
CA TYR A 157 6.99 -2.81 11.72
C TYR A 157 7.27 -2.09 10.39
N ARG A 158 6.99 -2.74 9.26
CA ARG A 158 6.92 -2.04 7.97
C ARG A 158 5.56 -1.34 7.90
N VAL A 159 5.56 -0.03 7.78
CA VAL A 159 4.35 0.78 7.80
C VAL A 159 4.13 1.46 6.47
N THR A 160 2.92 1.31 5.94
CA THR A 160 2.53 1.94 4.67
C THR A 160 1.12 2.51 4.76
N LEU A 161 0.83 3.52 3.92
CA LEU A 161 -0.53 3.76 3.43
C LEU A 161 -0.69 3.01 2.11
N GLN A 162 -1.65 2.10 2.07
CA GLN A 162 -2.12 1.48 0.83
C GLN A 162 -3.27 2.30 0.28
N ILE A 163 -3.20 2.57 -1.00
CA ILE A 163 -4.10 3.47 -1.71
C ILE A 163 -4.60 2.75 -2.96
N TRP A 164 -5.92 2.66 -3.12
CA TRP A 164 -6.52 2.07 -4.31
C TRP A 164 -7.51 3.04 -4.94
N GLY A 165 -7.30 3.35 -6.22
CA GLY A 165 -8.25 4.08 -7.04
C GLY A 165 -9.21 3.13 -7.75
N LYS A 166 -10.50 3.44 -7.73
CA LYS A 166 -11.57 2.62 -8.31
C LYS A 166 -12.37 3.40 -9.35
N HIS A 167 -13.02 2.66 -10.26
CA HIS A 167 -14.11 3.14 -11.08
C HIS A 167 -15.39 3.30 -10.25
N ASP A 168 -16.32 4.12 -10.71
CA ASP A 168 -17.65 4.18 -10.09
C ASP A 168 -18.31 2.79 -10.16
N PRO A 169 -18.85 2.27 -9.04
CA PRO A 169 -19.61 1.03 -9.05
C PRO A 169 -20.76 1.02 -10.06
N ALA A 170 -21.26 2.19 -10.49
CA ALA A 170 -22.29 2.31 -11.51
C ALA A 170 -21.78 1.94 -12.92
N ASP A 171 -20.53 2.19 -13.25
CA ASP A 171 -19.92 1.89 -14.55
C ASP A 171 -19.61 0.39 -14.76
N VAL A 172 -19.33 -0.34 -13.67
CA VAL A 172 -19.03 -1.78 -13.72
C VAL A 172 -20.25 -2.59 -14.17
N ARG A 173 -21.48 -2.08 -13.99
CA ARG A 173 -22.70 -2.77 -14.45
C ARG A 173 -22.90 -2.76 -15.96
N THR A 174 -22.21 -1.89 -16.68
CA THR A 174 -22.33 -1.75 -18.13
C THR A 174 -21.37 -2.70 -18.90
N CYS A 175 -20.28 -3.14 -18.28
CA CYS A 175 -19.30 -4.03 -18.91
C CYS A 175 -19.62 -5.53 -18.82
N LEU A 176 -20.63 -5.95 -18.07
CA LEU A 176 -21.05 -7.35 -17.92
C LEU A 176 -22.19 -7.77 -18.86
N LEU A 177 -22.54 -6.95 -19.86
CA LEU A 177 -23.63 -7.22 -20.81
C LEU A 177 -23.15 -7.40 -22.26
N TYR A 178 -21.87 -7.74 -22.48
CA TYR A 178 -21.39 -8.13 -23.82
C TYR A 178 -20.59 -9.41 -23.79
#